data_ee51dec88d7bf693ff8bec77fe94c012
#
_entry.id   ee51dec88d7bf693ff8bec77fe94c012
#
_cell.length_a   1.000
_cell.length_b   1.000
_cell.length_c   1.000
_cell.angle_alpha   90.00
_cell.angle_beta   90.00
_cell.angle_gamma   90.00
#
_symmetry.space_group_name_H-M   'P 1'
#
loop_
_entity.id
_entity.type
_entity.pdbx_description
1 polymer ?
#
loop_
_entity_poly.entity_id
_entity_poly.type
_entity_poly.pdbx_seq_one_letter_code
_entity_poly.pdbx_strand_id
1 'polypeptide(L)'
;MAQEDMFNMDAWNRLYDRMRSGAEYADTPMPQSLFDSWPITVDGEVNSPYTALLPDLVKEAEAAGVTVTKVSKEVCNWNGTGAGSVSNVEITGIPVSWLIERAGGYADNADINGVRVMRADGSSKRAMPLDKVDGGEAFLVYKINGEQLTAANGFPCTNWCEGVDPEVNSKQMNEYKVVTDAPDFDDHVYEFEHHDGNPNGWIDADGNWTNKPNATVLGVPEGLVIQNGQPYTFHGYVDAYDEKIASVEFSMDFGKTWTKHDLGDTDVNKLVWFDFTWTPQEESAYCLQLRATTESGLVSPQIQTVMVNAKDAMPAADETVVIDTPSLVAPKTAAAEVAEGKE
;
A
#
# COMPACT_ATOMS: atom_id res chain seq x y z
N MET A 1 -8.64 20.69 27.89
CA MET A 1 -8.08 19.34 27.74
C MET A 1 -6.83 19.50 26.91
N ALA A 2 -5.73 18.97 27.37
CA ALA A 2 -4.46 19.05 26.62
C ALA A 2 -4.63 18.32 25.28
N GLN A 3 -4.04 18.87 24.22
CA GLN A 3 -4.06 18.29 22.87
C GLN A 3 -3.44 16.87 22.80
N GLU A 4 -2.91 16.36 23.89
CA GLU A 4 -2.15 15.10 23.97
C GLU A 4 -3.01 13.84 23.78
N ASP A 5 -4.33 13.89 23.99
CA ASP A 5 -5.22 12.74 23.85
C ASP A 5 -5.90 12.63 22.48
N MET A 6 -5.46 13.40 21.50
CA MET A 6 -6.15 13.49 20.20
C MET A 6 -5.65 12.49 19.17
N PHE A 7 -4.49 11.90 19.38
CA PHE A 7 -3.84 11.03 18.43
C PHE A 7 -3.93 9.57 18.86
N ASN A 8 -4.48 8.73 17.99
CA ASN A 8 -4.60 7.31 18.23
C ASN A 8 -3.98 6.53 17.06
N MET A 9 -3.07 5.61 17.38
CA MET A 9 -2.39 4.73 16.45
C MET A 9 -2.89 3.28 16.48
N ASP A 10 -4.00 2.95 17.11
CA ASP A 10 -4.50 1.56 17.21
C ASP A 10 -4.75 0.88 15.85
N ALA A 11 -4.44 1.57 14.79
CA ALA A 11 -4.77 1.20 13.42
C ALA A 11 -3.61 0.61 12.60
N TRP A 12 -2.52 0.17 13.22
CA TRP A 12 -1.38 -0.42 12.52
C TRP A 12 -1.74 -1.53 11.53
N ASN A 13 -2.75 -2.32 11.85
CA ASN A 13 -3.24 -3.41 11.03
C ASN A 13 -4.56 -3.04 10.34
N ARG A 14 -4.91 -1.76 10.24
CA ARG A 14 -6.10 -1.34 9.50
C ARG A 14 -5.96 -1.76 8.05
N LEU A 15 -6.84 -2.63 7.61
CA LEU A 15 -6.89 -3.07 6.23
C LEU A 15 -7.53 -1.98 5.37
N TYR A 16 -6.89 -1.66 4.26
CA TYR A 16 -7.33 -0.66 3.30
C TYR A 16 -6.84 -1.08 1.92
N ASP A 17 -7.74 -1.22 0.98
CA ASP A 17 -7.38 -1.61 -0.39
C ASP A 17 -8.08 -0.70 -1.40
N ARG A 18 -7.41 0.34 -1.83
CA ARG A 18 -7.89 1.21 -2.90
C ARG A 18 -7.12 1.04 -4.20
N MET A 19 -5.87 0.64 -4.15
CA MET A 19 -5.08 0.41 -5.36
C MET A 19 -5.59 -0.76 -6.18
N ARG A 20 -6.21 -1.74 -5.48
CA ARG A 20 -6.65 -3.00 -6.08
C ARG A 20 -8.15 -3.04 -6.35
N SER A 21 -8.91 -2.10 -5.85
CA SER A 21 -10.34 -1.98 -6.11
C SER A 21 -10.57 -1.30 -7.46
N GLY A 22 -10.59 -2.06 -8.54
CA GLY A 22 -11.24 -1.63 -9.77
C GLY A 22 -12.74 -1.74 -9.56
N ALA A 23 -13.43 -0.61 -9.42
CA ALA A 23 -14.84 -0.59 -9.01
C ALA A 23 -15.77 -1.42 -9.93
N GLU A 24 -15.47 -1.54 -11.20
CA GLU A 24 -16.27 -2.30 -12.17
C GLU A 24 -16.04 -3.83 -12.15
N TYR A 25 -14.98 -4.32 -11.47
CA TYR A 25 -14.63 -5.75 -11.40
C TYR A 25 -14.55 -6.28 -9.97
N ALA A 26 -14.70 -5.43 -8.96
CA ALA A 26 -14.48 -5.79 -7.56
C ALA A 26 -15.32 -7.01 -7.12
N ASP A 27 -16.57 -7.07 -7.55
CA ASP A 27 -17.53 -8.09 -7.15
C ASP A 27 -17.75 -9.17 -8.24
N THR A 28 -16.92 -9.20 -9.29
CA THR A 28 -17.07 -10.21 -10.35
C THR A 28 -16.62 -11.58 -9.82
N PRO A 29 -17.52 -12.57 -9.72
CA PRO A 29 -17.13 -13.91 -9.31
C PRO A 29 -16.18 -14.53 -10.32
N MET A 30 -15.06 -15.06 -9.84
CA MET A 30 -14.08 -15.72 -10.69
C MET A 30 -14.25 -17.24 -10.63
N PRO A 31 -14.20 -17.96 -11.77
CA PRO A 31 -14.43 -19.38 -11.79
C PRO A 31 -13.27 -20.14 -11.12
N GLN A 32 -13.59 -21.00 -10.14
CA GLN A 32 -12.61 -21.85 -9.46
C GLN A 32 -11.78 -22.67 -10.46
N SER A 33 -12.39 -23.13 -11.55
CA SER A 33 -11.69 -23.88 -12.60
C SER A 33 -10.50 -23.14 -13.21
N LEU A 34 -10.50 -21.80 -13.21
CA LEU A 34 -9.37 -21.00 -13.67
C LEU A 34 -8.20 -21.10 -12.69
N PHE A 35 -8.46 -21.05 -11.39
CA PHE A 35 -7.44 -21.27 -10.36
C PHE A 35 -6.89 -22.71 -10.46
N ASP A 36 -7.78 -23.71 -10.58
CA ASP A 36 -7.41 -25.12 -10.61
C ASP A 36 -6.54 -25.51 -11.82
N SER A 37 -6.62 -24.76 -12.90
CA SER A 37 -5.88 -25.02 -14.15
C SER A 37 -4.78 -23.99 -14.45
N TRP A 38 -4.50 -23.05 -13.53
CA TRP A 38 -3.57 -21.98 -13.79
C TRP A 38 -2.11 -22.46 -13.73
N PRO A 39 -1.34 -22.37 -14.82
CA PRO A 39 0.07 -22.76 -14.80
C PRO A 39 0.95 -21.65 -14.25
N ILE A 40 1.93 -22.00 -13.46
CA ILE A 40 3.04 -21.15 -13.05
C ILE A 40 4.33 -21.77 -13.57
N THR A 41 5.09 -20.97 -14.32
CA THR A 41 6.39 -21.35 -14.85
C THR A 41 7.50 -20.63 -14.10
N VAL A 42 8.57 -21.33 -13.81
CA VAL A 42 9.84 -20.73 -13.37
C VAL A 42 10.89 -21.10 -14.42
N ASP A 43 11.45 -20.09 -15.08
CA ASP A 43 12.30 -20.23 -16.26
C ASP A 43 13.43 -19.20 -16.29
N GLY A 44 14.20 -19.16 -17.37
CA GLY A 44 15.38 -18.31 -17.55
C GLY A 44 16.62 -18.93 -16.91
N GLU A 45 17.41 -18.13 -16.23
CA GLU A 45 18.70 -18.54 -15.66
C GLU A 45 18.53 -19.34 -14.36
N VAL A 46 17.86 -20.49 -14.45
CA VAL A 46 17.68 -21.46 -13.35
C VAL A 46 18.19 -22.85 -13.78
N ASN A 47 18.61 -23.69 -12.83
CA ASN A 47 19.19 -24.98 -13.11
C ASN A 47 18.20 -26.02 -13.67
N SER A 48 16.93 -25.93 -13.28
CA SER A 48 15.88 -26.89 -13.64
C SER A 48 14.55 -26.20 -13.85
N PRO A 49 14.33 -25.52 -14.98
CA PRO A 49 13.06 -24.87 -15.30
C PRO A 49 11.89 -25.84 -15.19
N TYR A 50 10.75 -25.34 -14.71
CA TYR A 50 9.55 -26.14 -14.57
C TYR A 50 8.27 -25.33 -14.81
N THR A 51 7.18 -26.06 -15.05
CA THR A 51 5.82 -25.55 -14.98
C THR A 51 5.01 -26.46 -14.05
N ALA A 52 4.26 -25.86 -13.13
CA ALA A 52 3.36 -26.57 -12.23
C ALA A 52 2.02 -25.82 -12.12
N LEU A 53 0.96 -26.50 -11.74
CA LEU A 53 -0.31 -25.83 -11.50
C LEU A 53 -0.26 -25.04 -10.17
N LEU A 54 -0.89 -23.90 -10.15
CA LEU A 54 -0.97 -23.03 -8.95
C LEU A 54 -1.46 -23.79 -7.70
N PRO A 55 -2.57 -24.57 -7.76
CA PRO A 55 -3.03 -25.32 -6.58
C PRO A 55 -2.02 -26.37 -6.09
N ASP A 56 -1.23 -26.96 -6.98
CA ASP A 56 -0.19 -27.92 -6.58
C ASP A 56 0.95 -27.21 -5.87
N LEU A 57 1.38 -26.04 -6.37
CA LEU A 57 2.40 -25.20 -5.73
C LEU A 57 1.94 -24.72 -4.35
N VAL A 58 0.68 -24.28 -4.23
CA VAL A 58 0.11 -23.87 -2.94
C VAL A 58 0.15 -25.04 -1.96
N LYS A 59 -0.29 -26.22 -2.35
CA LYS A 59 -0.27 -27.43 -1.51
C LYS A 59 1.15 -27.84 -1.11
N GLU A 60 2.09 -27.80 -2.04
CA GLU A 60 3.51 -28.10 -1.77
C GLU A 60 4.10 -27.09 -0.77
N ALA A 61 3.86 -25.79 -0.97
CA ALA A 61 4.35 -24.73 -0.10
C ALA A 61 3.76 -24.80 1.31
N GLU A 62 2.46 -25.07 1.42
CA GLU A 62 1.79 -25.28 2.71
C GLU A 62 2.37 -26.51 3.44
N ALA A 63 2.59 -27.61 2.73
CA ALA A 63 3.19 -28.82 3.30
C ALA A 63 4.65 -28.61 3.74
N ALA A 64 5.39 -27.75 3.02
CA ALA A 64 6.75 -27.35 3.38
C ALA A 64 6.80 -26.30 4.50
N GLY A 65 5.65 -25.70 4.88
CA GLY A 65 5.57 -24.66 5.90
C GLY A 65 6.21 -23.33 5.49
N VAL A 66 6.31 -23.05 4.18
CA VAL A 66 6.95 -21.82 3.65
C VAL A 66 5.94 -20.74 3.26
N THR A 67 4.65 -21.05 3.27
CA THR A 67 3.61 -20.06 2.99
C THR A 67 3.64 -18.95 4.03
N VAL A 68 3.59 -17.71 3.56
CA VAL A 68 3.60 -16.51 4.40
C VAL A 68 2.22 -15.87 4.39
N THR A 69 1.72 -15.50 5.58
CA THR A 69 0.54 -14.64 5.77
C THR A 69 0.95 -13.45 6.61
N LYS A 70 0.83 -12.24 6.05
CA LYS A 70 1.22 -11.01 6.76
C LYS A 70 0.51 -9.80 6.17
N VAL A 71 0.38 -8.73 6.97
CA VAL A 71 -0.04 -7.42 6.47
C VAL A 71 1.13 -6.78 5.75
N SER A 72 0.88 -6.28 4.54
CA SER A 72 1.86 -5.61 3.70
C SER A 72 1.22 -4.43 2.96
N LYS A 73 2.01 -3.40 2.70
CA LYS A 73 1.55 -2.21 1.98
C LYS A 73 1.90 -2.28 0.50
N GLU A 74 1.14 -1.54 -0.28
CA GLU A 74 1.46 -1.15 -1.65
C GLU A 74 1.12 0.33 -1.81
N VAL A 75 2.05 1.12 -2.32
CA VAL A 75 1.90 2.57 -2.48
C VAL A 75 2.17 2.93 -3.93
N CYS A 76 1.17 3.52 -4.60
CA CYS A 76 1.31 3.94 -5.99
C CYS A 76 2.36 5.07 -6.10
N ASN A 77 3.26 4.97 -7.09
CA ASN A 77 4.24 6.03 -7.38
C ASN A 77 3.60 7.38 -7.77
N TRP A 78 2.32 7.38 -8.17
CA TRP A 78 1.51 8.57 -8.43
C TRP A 78 0.74 9.06 -7.19
N ASN A 79 0.94 8.45 -6.04
CA ASN A 79 0.21 8.78 -4.83
C ASN A 79 0.79 10.04 -4.17
N GLY A 80 0.30 11.21 -4.58
CA GLY A 80 0.68 12.49 -4.00
C GLY A 80 0.16 12.69 -2.57
N THR A 81 0.62 13.77 -1.93
CA THR A 81 0.13 14.19 -0.62
C THR A 81 -1.37 14.50 -0.68
N GLY A 82 -2.13 13.94 0.24
CA GLY A 82 -3.60 14.01 0.24
C GLY A 82 -4.30 12.93 -0.59
N ALA A 83 -3.55 12.11 -1.33
CA ALA A 83 -4.12 11.03 -2.15
C ALA A 83 -4.19 9.70 -1.38
N GLY A 84 -5.07 8.81 -1.84
CA GLY A 84 -5.35 7.52 -1.19
C GLY A 84 -5.06 6.31 -2.09
N SER A 85 -4.17 6.45 -3.09
CA SER A 85 -3.78 5.33 -3.96
C SER A 85 -2.76 4.43 -3.25
N VAL A 86 -3.22 3.81 -2.18
CA VAL A 86 -2.43 2.96 -1.30
C VAL A 86 -3.24 1.72 -0.92
N SER A 87 -2.56 0.65 -0.56
CA SER A 87 -3.15 -0.54 0.04
C SER A 87 -2.34 -0.94 1.28
N ASN A 88 -3.03 -1.45 2.29
CA ASN A 88 -2.47 -2.11 3.46
C ASN A 88 -3.35 -3.34 3.70
N VAL A 89 -2.91 -4.50 3.22
CA VAL A 89 -3.73 -5.71 3.14
C VAL A 89 -3.00 -6.90 3.72
N GLU A 90 -3.74 -7.87 4.23
CA GLU A 90 -3.17 -9.16 4.60
C GLU A 90 -2.99 -10.01 3.33
N ILE A 91 -1.74 -10.23 2.94
CA ILE A 91 -1.40 -11.12 1.83
C ILE A 91 -1.17 -12.55 2.34
N THR A 92 -1.55 -13.54 1.54
CA THR A 92 -1.10 -14.93 1.70
C THR A 92 -0.44 -15.38 0.40
N GLY A 93 0.83 -15.77 0.47
CA GLY A 93 1.63 -16.07 -0.71
C GLY A 93 2.76 -17.05 -0.47
N ILE A 94 3.38 -17.43 -1.57
CA ILE A 94 4.57 -18.30 -1.62
C ILE A 94 5.78 -17.43 -1.91
N PRO A 95 6.88 -17.49 -1.12
CA PRO A 95 8.09 -16.74 -1.42
C PRO A 95 8.64 -17.10 -2.80
N VAL A 96 9.00 -16.11 -3.61
CA VAL A 96 9.58 -16.32 -4.94
C VAL A 96 10.93 -17.03 -4.84
N SER A 97 11.72 -16.75 -3.79
CA SER A 97 12.96 -17.48 -3.51
C SER A 97 12.76 -18.99 -3.41
N TRP A 98 11.68 -19.45 -2.74
CA TRP A 98 11.36 -20.88 -2.67
C TRP A 98 10.98 -21.47 -4.03
N LEU A 99 10.28 -20.71 -4.88
CA LEU A 99 9.97 -21.16 -6.25
C LEU A 99 11.24 -21.33 -7.08
N ILE A 100 12.22 -20.44 -6.91
CA ILE A 100 13.54 -20.52 -7.56
C ILE A 100 14.35 -21.69 -7.00
N GLU A 101 14.36 -21.89 -5.69
CA GLU A 101 15.00 -23.07 -5.06
C GLU A 101 14.42 -24.37 -5.61
N ARG A 102 13.11 -24.45 -5.80
CA ARG A 102 12.43 -25.60 -6.43
C ARG A 102 12.89 -25.81 -7.89
N ALA A 103 13.29 -24.77 -8.59
CA ALA A 103 13.93 -24.85 -9.90
C ALA A 103 15.43 -25.21 -9.83
N GLY A 104 15.92 -25.69 -8.70
CA GLY A 104 17.34 -26.03 -8.49
C GLY A 104 18.25 -24.84 -8.22
N GLY A 105 17.68 -23.67 -7.91
CA GLY A 105 18.39 -22.42 -7.73
C GLY A 105 18.79 -21.76 -9.04
N TYR A 106 19.53 -20.68 -8.92
CA TYR A 106 20.08 -19.93 -10.06
C TYR A 106 21.10 -20.75 -10.85
N ALA A 107 21.14 -20.53 -12.16
CA ALA A 107 22.14 -21.19 -13.01
C ALA A 107 23.55 -20.72 -12.68
N ASP A 108 24.47 -21.67 -12.62
CA ASP A 108 25.91 -21.35 -12.44
C ASP A 108 26.43 -20.55 -13.65
N ASN A 109 27.25 -19.55 -13.42
CA ASN A 109 27.92 -18.72 -14.42
C ASN A 109 27.03 -17.71 -15.20
N ALA A 110 25.83 -17.42 -14.76
CA ALA A 110 25.03 -16.33 -15.30
C ALA A 110 25.22 -15.04 -14.49
N ASP A 111 25.36 -13.91 -15.15
CA ASP A 111 25.35 -12.59 -14.53
C ASP A 111 23.88 -12.20 -14.25
N ILE A 112 23.23 -12.93 -13.35
CA ILE A 112 21.83 -12.72 -13.01
C ILE A 112 21.70 -11.41 -12.27
N ASN A 113 20.73 -10.58 -12.70
CA ASN A 113 20.49 -9.28 -12.10
C ASN A 113 19.02 -8.95 -11.83
N GLY A 114 18.10 -9.91 -12.03
CA GLY A 114 16.70 -9.71 -11.69
C GLY A 114 15.80 -10.90 -11.95
N VAL A 115 14.55 -10.81 -11.48
CA VAL A 115 13.48 -11.76 -11.78
C VAL A 115 12.32 -11.03 -12.43
N ARG A 116 12.08 -11.29 -13.71
CA ARG A 116 11.00 -10.70 -14.48
C ARG A 116 9.71 -11.48 -14.27
N VAL A 117 8.61 -10.74 -14.04
CA VAL A 117 7.27 -11.32 -13.88
C VAL A 117 6.53 -11.21 -15.22
N MET A 118 6.14 -12.34 -15.78
CA MET A 118 5.40 -12.43 -17.01
C MET A 118 3.92 -12.66 -16.73
N ARG A 119 3.06 -12.06 -17.54
CA ARG A 119 1.63 -12.26 -17.51
C ARG A 119 1.18 -13.29 -18.52
N ALA A 120 -0.02 -13.81 -18.30
CA ALA A 120 -0.62 -14.80 -19.22
C ALA A 120 -0.83 -14.27 -20.65
N ASP A 121 -0.88 -12.96 -20.86
CA ASP A 121 -0.94 -12.33 -22.20
C ASP A 121 0.44 -12.18 -22.87
N GLY A 122 1.51 -12.64 -22.20
CA GLY A 122 2.89 -12.52 -22.66
C GLY A 122 3.54 -11.16 -22.40
N SER A 123 2.83 -10.23 -21.79
CA SER A 123 3.42 -8.96 -21.37
C SER A 123 4.23 -9.14 -20.08
N SER A 124 5.22 -8.29 -19.90
CA SER A 124 5.97 -8.21 -18.65
C SER A 124 6.00 -6.78 -18.16
N LYS A 125 6.18 -6.63 -16.86
CA LYS A 125 6.58 -5.39 -16.24
C LYS A 125 8.08 -5.40 -15.95
N ARG A 126 8.56 -4.48 -15.13
CA ARG A 126 9.97 -4.44 -14.71
C ARG A 126 10.35 -5.70 -13.95
N ALA A 127 11.62 -6.05 -13.98
CA ALA A 127 12.13 -7.14 -13.16
C ALA A 127 12.17 -6.73 -11.68
N MET A 128 11.99 -7.69 -10.79
CA MET A 128 12.26 -7.50 -9.37
C MET A 128 13.76 -7.53 -9.12
N PRO A 129 14.29 -6.69 -8.20
CA PRO A 129 15.67 -6.76 -7.74
C PRO A 129 15.95 -8.11 -7.05
N LEU A 130 17.17 -8.66 -7.24
CA LEU A 130 17.54 -9.94 -6.64
C LEU A 130 17.56 -9.90 -5.12
N ASP A 131 18.03 -8.82 -4.52
CA ASP A 131 18.08 -8.64 -3.07
C ASP A 131 16.67 -8.74 -2.44
N LYS A 132 15.64 -8.26 -3.11
CA LYS A 132 14.24 -8.40 -2.69
C LYS A 132 13.75 -9.85 -2.77
N VAL A 133 14.12 -10.55 -3.84
CA VAL A 133 13.78 -11.96 -4.02
C VAL A 133 14.50 -12.81 -2.98
N ASP A 134 15.81 -12.66 -2.86
CA ASP A 134 16.67 -13.42 -1.96
C ASP A 134 16.41 -13.05 -0.48
N GLY A 135 16.04 -11.81 -0.22
CA GLY A 135 15.62 -11.32 1.09
C GLY A 135 14.25 -11.85 1.56
N GLY A 136 13.51 -12.56 0.67
CA GLY A 136 12.19 -13.10 1.00
C GLY A 136 11.09 -12.02 1.07
N GLU A 137 11.26 -10.94 0.31
CA GLU A 137 10.34 -9.81 0.23
C GLU A 137 9.47 -9.85 -1.05
N ALA A 138 9.61 -10.90 -1.87
CA ALA A 138 8.83 -11.13 -3.09
C ALA A 138 7.96 -12.40 -2.95
N PHE A 139 6.68 -12.30 -3.33
CA PHE A 139 5.68 -13.34 -3.12
C PHE A 139 4.80 -13.58 -4.35
N LEU A 140 4.48 -14.85 -4.62
CA LEU A 140 3.34 -15.26 -5.43
C LEU A 140 2.11 -15.24 -4.52
N VAL A 141 1.30 -14.20 -4.57
CA VAL A 141 0.13 -14.02 -3.71
C VAL A 141 -1.11 -14.62 -4.35
N TYR A 142 -1.83 -15.46 -3.59
CA TYR A 142 -3.06 -16.13 -4.03
C TYR A 142 -4.26 -15.87 -3.12
N LYS A 143 -4.08 -15.17 -1.96
CA LYS A 143 -5.17 -14.64 -1.13
C LYS A 143 -4.83 -13.23 -0.65
N ILE A 144 -5.87 -12.41 -0.51
CA ILE A 144 -5.82 -11.10 0.12
C ILE A 144 -6.94 -11.02 1.16
N ASN A 145 -6.60 -10.57 2.37
CA ASN A 145 -7.52 -10.47 3.51
C ASN A 145 -8.24 -11.81 3.83
N GLY A 146 -7.49 -12.93 3.73
CA GLY A 146 -7.98 -14.28 3.98
C GLY A 146 -8.81 -14.90 2.85
N GLU A 147 -9.15 -14.12 1.82
CA GLU A 147 -10.03 -14.52 0.72
C GLU A 147 -9.25 -14.74 -0.58
N GLN A 148 -9.80 -15.53 -1.51
CA GLN A 148 -9.30 -15.61 -2.88
C GLN A 148 -9.31 -14.22 -3.53
N LEU A 149 -8.36 -13.96 -4.43
CA LEU A 149 -8.32 -12.70 -5.15
C LEU A 149 -9.59 -12.48 -5.97
N THR A 150 -10.02 -11.23 -6.07
CA THR A 150 -11.02 -10.81 -7.04
C THR A 150 -10.37 -10.60 -8.42
N ALA A 151 -11.17 -10.41 -9.46
CA ALA A 151 -10.65 -10.01 -10.78
C ALA A 151 -9.83 -8.71 -10.68
N ALA A 152 -10.29 -7.73 -9.90
CA ALA A 152 -9.60 -6.47 -9.66
C ALA A 152 -8.23 -6.66 -8.98
N ASN A 153 -8.13 -7.65 -8.08
CA ASN A 153 -6.90 -7.98 -7.37
C ASN A 153 -5.97 -8.90 -8.16
N GLY A 154 -6.38 -9.32 -9.36
CA GLY A 154 -5.54 -10.11 -10.24
C GLY A 154 -5.71 -11.61 -10.11
N PHE A 155 -6.93 -12.10 -9.78
CA PHE A 155 -7.24 -13.54 -9.78
C PHE A 155 -6.65 -14.25 -11.01
N PRO A 156 -6.05 -15.45 -10.90
CA PRO A 156 -5.98 -16.28 -9.70
C PRO A 156 -4.78 -16.00 -8.80
N CYS A 157 -3.79 -15.23 -9.25
CA CYS A 157 -2.64 -14.83 -8.47
C CYS A 157 -2.03 -13.54 -8.98
N THR A 158 -1.28 -12.89 -8.11
CA THR A 158 -0.54 -11.66 -8.39
C THR A 158 0.86 -11.74 -7.79
N ASN A 159 1.82 -11.09 -8.44
CA ASN A 159 3.11 -10.85 -7.81
C ASN A 159 2.99 -9.72 -6.78
N TRP A 160 3.72 -9.85 -5.69
CA TRP A 160 3.87 -8.83 -4.67
C TRP A 160 5.32 -8.73 -4.25
N CYS A 161 5.92 -7.56 -4.41
CA CYS A 161 7.29 -7.29 -4.00
C CYS A 161 7.30 -6.08 -3.06
N GLU A 162 7.83 -6.24 -1.87
CA GLU A 162 7.87 -5.21 -0.84
C GLU A 162 9.01 -4.23 -1.08
N GLY A 163 8.78 -2.96 -0.75
CA GLY A 163 9.82 -1.93 -0.80
C GLY A 163 10.25 -1.55 -2.23
N VAL A 164 9.42 -1.82 -3.24
CA VAL A 164 9.65 -1.41 -4.63
C VAL A 164 8.37 -0.79 -5.21
N ASP A 165 8.52 -0.10 -6.34
CA ASP A 165 7.39 0.43 -7.08
C ASP A 165 6.38 -0.70 -7.43
N PRO A 166 5.07 -0.49 -7.23
CA PRO A 166 4.04 -1.44 -7.62
C PRO A 166 4.04 -1.82 -9.10
N GLU A 167 4.78 -1.13 -9.95
CA GLU A 167 4.95 -1.53 -11.35
C GLU A 167 5.63 -2.89 -11.53
N VAL A 168 6.40 -3.38 -10.55
CA VAL A 168 6.92 -4.75 -10.55
C VAL A 168 5.83 -5.77 -10.22
N ASN A 169 4.74 -5.34 -9.56
CA ASN A 169 3.64 -6.20 -9.20
C ASN A 169 2.74 -6.46 -10.41
N SER A 170 2.59 -7.70 -10.78
CA SER A 170 1.83 -8.10 -11.96
C SER A 170 0.64 -8.95 -11.56
N LYS A 171 -0.56 -8.47 -11.89
CA LYS A 171 -1.81 -9.21 -11.77
C LYS A 171 -1.89 -10.29 -12.85
N GLN A 172 -2.51 -11.45 -12.53
CA GLN A 172 -2.70 -12.55 -13.48
C GLN A 172 -1.38 -13.04 -14.09
N MET A 173 -0.35 -13.05 -13.26
CA MET A 173 0.97 -13.54 -13.66
C MET A 173 0.99 -15.06 -13.76
N ASN A 174 1.85 -15.58 -14.62
CA ASN A 174 2.00 -17.02 -14.81
C ASN A 174 3.45 -17.49 -15.00
N GLU A 175 4.44 -16.56 -14.95
CA GLU A 175 5.84 -16.95 -15.10
C GLU A 175 6.74 -16.02 -14.28
N TYR A 176 7.72 -16.61 -13.61
CA TYR A 176 8.90 -15.96 -13.08
C TYR A 176 10.10 -16.32 -13.94
N LYS A 177 10.68 -15.33 -14.60
CA LYS A 177 11.83 -15.50 -15.47
C LYS A 177 13.07 -14.86 -14.86
N VAL A 178 14.03 -15.66 -14.48
CA VAL A 178 15.34 -15.19 -14.00
C VAL A 178 16.12 -14.66 -15.20
N VAL A 179 16.63 -13.42 -15.10
CA VAL A 179 17.21 -12.69 -16.23
C VAL A 179 18.57 -12.07 -15.90
N THR A 180 19.31 -11.78 -16.97
CA THR A 180 20.61 -11.09 -16.95
C THR A 180 20.55 -9.70 -17.59
N ASP A 181 19.37 -9.30 -18.06
CA ASP A 181 19.13 -8.06 -18.81
C ASP A 181 18.14 -7.11 -18.09
N ALA A 182 17.98 -7.30 -16.79
CA ALA A 182 17.26 -6.31 -15.98
C ALA A 182 18.05 -4.99 -15.97
N PRO A 183 17.37 -3.83 -15.98
CA PRO A 183 18.06 -2.57 -15.75
C PRO A 183 18.73 -2.59 -14.40
N ASP A 184 19.88 -1.91 -14.28
CA ASP A 184 20.54 -1.73 -12.99
C ASP A 184 19.58 -0.99 -12.04
N PHE A 185 19.37 -1.59 -10.89
CA PHE A 185 18.70 -0.93 -9.78
C PHE A 185 19.82 -0.38 -8.87
N ASP A 186 20.25 0.86 -9.10
CA ASP A 186 21.29 1.51 -8.29
C ASP A 186 20.80 1.67 -6.83
N ASP A 187 19.51 1.78 -6.66
CA ASP A 187 18.76 1.65 -5.43
C ASP A 187 17.27 1.45 -5.80
N HIS A 188 16.43 1.16 -4.84
CA HIS A 188 14.99 0.98 -5.06
C HIS A 188 14.29 2.28 -5.51
N VAL A 189 15.00 3.37 -5.57
CA VAL A 189 14.61 4.71 -6.01
C VAL A 189 14.48 4.80 -7.52
N TYR A 190 15.26 4.03 -8.28
CA TYR A 190 15.26 4.05 -9.74
C TYR A 190 13.84 3.90 -10.34
N GLU A 191 13.01 3.11 -9.69
CA GLU A 191 11.62 2.89 -10.11
C GLU A 191 10.77 4.16 -10.05
N PHE A 192 11.19 5.17 -9.30
CA PHE A 192 10.48 6.44 -9.13
C PHE A 192 11.05 7.57 -9.97
N GLU A 193 12.27 7.41 -10.51
CA GLU A 193 13.01 8.51 -11.11
C GLU A 193 12.45 8.97 -12.45
N HIS A 194 11.81 8.15 -13.26
CA HIS A 194 11.65 8.49 -14.67
C HIS A 194 10.29 8.15 -15.24
N HIS A 195 9.27 8.84 -14.81
CA HIS A 195 8.17 9.11 -15.71
C HIS A 195 8.38 10.50 -16.32
N ASP A 196 8.98 10.57 -17.49
CA ASP A 196 9.17 11.81 -18.26
C ASP A 196 7.88 12.65 -18.22
N GLY A 197 7.95 13.79 -17.55
CA GLY A 197 6.86 14.75 -17.47
C GLY A 197 5.82 14.52 -16.36
N ASN A 198 6.09 13.65 -15.38
CA ASN A 198 5.20 13.51 -14.21
C ASN A 198 5.58 14.48 -13.07
N PRO A 199 4.84 15.59 -12.90
CA PRO A 199 5.09 16.52 -11.80
C PRO A 199 4.73 15.96 -10.43
N ASN A 200 4.10 14.77 -10.35
CA ASN A 200 3.72 14.08 -9.13
C ASN A 200 4.59 12.85 -8.85
N GLY A 201 5.69 12.68 -9.58
CA GLY A 201 6.66 11.64 -9.29
C GLY A 201 7.24 11.79 -7.87
N TRP A 202 7.76 10.71 -7.31
CA TRP A 202 8.35 10.72 -5.98
C TRP A 202 9.68 11.45 -5.92
N ILE A 203 10.35 11.61 -7.07
CA ILE A 203 11.65 12.28 -7.20
C ILE A 203 11.53 13.37 -8.27
N ASP A 204 12.02 14.56 -7.96
CA ASP A 204 12.10 15.68 -8.88
C ASP A 204 13.32 15.59 -9.81
N ALA A 205 13.42 16.53 -10.76
CA ALA A 205 14.51 16.56 -11.72
C ALA A 205 15.91 16.80 -11.08
N ASP A 206 15.94 17.22 -9.83
CA ASP A 206 17.16 17.46 -9.06
C ASP A 206 17.53 16.27 -8.16
N GLY A 207 16.74 15.18 -8.22
CA GLY A 207 16.95 13.97 -7.42
C GLY A 207 16.41 14.05 -5.98
N ASN A 208 15.54 15.01 -5.68
CA ASN A 208 14.96 15.12 -4.35
C ASN A 208 13.61 14.43 -4.27
N TRP A 209 13.36 13.76 -3.15
CA TRP A 209 12.06 13.19 -2.85
C TRP A 209 10.97 14.28 -2.80
N THR A 210 9.91 14.10 -3.58
CA THR A 210 8.76 15.02 -3.62
C THR A 210 7.64 14.61 -2.67
N ASN A 211 7.59 13.35 -2.27
CA ASN A 211 6.49 12.76 -1.50
C ASN A 211 6.95 11.73 -0.46
N LYS A 212 8.19 11.78 -0.03
CA LYS A 212 8.73 10.92 1.02
C LYS A 212 9.38 11.78 2.12
N PRO A 213 8.88 11.67 3.36
CA PRO A 213 7.70 10.94 3.79
C PRO A 213 6.39 11.67 3.43
N ASN A 214 5.31 10.90 3.27
CA ASN A 214 3.96 11.38 3.03
C ASN A 214 3.13 11.30 4.30
N ALA A 215 2.44 12.39 4.67
CA ALA A 215 1.47 12.43 5.75
C ALA A 215 0.13 12.92 5.19
N THR A 216 -0.90 12.10 5.30
CA THR A 216 -2.17 12.32 4.60
C THR A 216 -3.36 11.99 5.49
N VAL A 217 -4.37 12.89 5.53
CA VAL A 217 -5.74 12.55 5.97
C VAL A 217 -6.63 12.33 4.75
N LEU A 218 -7.50 11.33 4.86
CA LEU A 218 -8.36 10.86 3.78
C LEU A 218 -9.82 11.24 4.01
N GLY A 219 -10.57 11.37 2.90
CA GLY A 219 -12.03 11.51 2.97
C GLY A 219 -12.52 12.82 3.60
N VAL A 220 -11.70 13.84 3.64
CA VAL A 220 -12.10 15.14 4.16
C VAL A 220 -12.86 15.90 3.07
N PRO A 221 -14.13 16.28 3.30
CA PRO A 221 -14.91 17.04 2.34
C PRO A 221 -14.32 18.45 2.14
N GLU A 222 -14.39 18.93 0.91
CA GLU A 222 -14.06 20.33 0.64
C GLU A 222 -15.00 21.25 1.43
N GLY A 223 -14.42 22.29 2.06
CA GLY A 223 -15.22 23.21 2.86
C GLY A 223 -15.77 22.63 4.16
N LEU A 224 -15.09 21.62 4.73
CA LEU A 224 -15.51 20.99 5.99
C LEU A 224 -15.96 22.00 7.04
N VAL A 225 -17.19 21.84 7.52
CA VAL A 225 -17.75 22.61 8.63
C VAL A 225 -17.92 21.71 9.84
N ILE A 226 -17.38 22.13 10.98
CA ILE A 226 -17.49 21.42 12.27
C ILE A 226 -18.24 22.33 13.25
N GLN A 227 -19.17 21.76 14.01
CA GLN A 227 -19.83 22.51 15.09
C GLN A 227 -18.83 22.80 16.20
N ASN A 228 -18.76 24.06 16.63
CA ASN A 228 -17.91 24.49 17.74
C ASN A 228 -18.21 23.68 19.01
N GLY A 229 -17.15 23.25 19.70
CA GLY A 229 -17.24 22.40 20.89
C GLY A 229 -17.56 20.92 20.64
N GLN A 230 -17.75 20.49 19.37
CA GLN A 230 -17.93 19.08 19.03
C GLN A 230 -16.63 18.49 18.46
N PRO A 231 -16.25 17.26 18.86
CA PRO A 231 -15.08 16.59 18.32
C PRO A 231 -15.31 16.15 16.88
N TYR A 232 -14.26 16.24 16.07
CA TYR A 232 -14.19 15.67 14.72
C TYR A 232 -12.93 14.83 14.59
N THR A 233 -13.06 13.63 14.03
CA THR A 233 -11.93 12.72 13.86
C THR A 233 -11.51 12.68 12.40
N PHE A 234 -10.26 13.04 12.15
CA PHE A 234 -9.59 12.86 10.88
C PHE A 234 -8.93 11.48 10.86
N HIS A 235 -9.09 10.76 9.75
CA HIS A 235 -8.47 9.46 9.53
C HIS A 235 -7.37 9.60 8.49
N GLY A 236 -6.21 9.03 8.74
CA GLY A 236 -5.11 9.19 7.82
C GLY A 236 -4.05 8.11 7.93
N TYR A 237 -3.01 8.29 7.13
CA TYR A 237 -1.81 7.46 7.17
C TYR A 237 -0.56 8.31 7.01
N VAL A 238 0.56 7.75 7.45
CA VAL A 238 1.90 8.21 7.10
C VAL A 238 2.69 7.07 6.48
N ASP A 239 3.53 7.40 5.52
CA ASP A 239 4.38 6.45 4.81
C ASP A 239 5.69 7.10 4.37
N ALA A 240 6.77 6.35 4.39
CA ALA A 240 8.05 6.74 3.84
C ALA A 240 8.63 5.64 2.93
N TYR A 241 7.74 4.85 2.33
CA TYR A 241 8.04 3.86 1.31
C TYR A 241 8.98 2.74 1.81
N ASP A 242 10.29 2.94 1.78
CA ASP A 242 11.37 2.03 2.16
C ASP A 242 12.04 2.40 3.50
N GLU A 243 11.48 3.37 4.21
CA GLU A 243 12.01 3.87 5.48
C GLU A 243 10.93 3.86 6.58
N LYS A 244 11.36 3.70 7.82
CA LYS A 244 10.47 3.81 8.98
C LYS A 244 10.14 5.26 9.28
N ILE A 245 8.91 5.49 9.70
CA ILE A 245 8.47 6.80 10.21
C ILE A 245 8.78 6.89 11.70
N ALA A 246 9.49 7.94 12.09
CA ALA A 246 9.79 8.22 13.50
C ALA A 246 8.70 9.04 14.19
N SER A 247 8.10 10.00 13.48
CA SER A 247 7.10 10.88 14.07
C SER A 247 6.15 11.50 13.03
N VAL A 248 4.97 11.91 13.51
CA VAL A 248 4.04 12.77 12.78
C VAL A 248 3.75 14.02 13.59
N GLU A 249 3.55 15.14 12.92
CA GLU A 249 3.23 16.43 13.53
C GLU A 249 1.97 17.01 12.90
N PHE A 250 1.15 17.61 13.73
CA PHE A 250 -0.10 18.28 13.35
C PHE A 250 -0.06 19.76 13.73
N SER A 251 -0.61 20.60 12.88
CA SER A 251 -0.91 22.00 13.14
C SER A 251 -2.37 22.27 12.81
N MET A 252 -3.07 23.06 13.64
CA MET A 252 -4.43 23.54 13.39
C MET A 252 -4.48 25.05 13.10
N ASP A 253 -3.34 25.73 13.09
CA ASP A 253 -3.20 27.18 13.08
C ASP A 253 -2.33 27.71 11.92
N PHE A 254 -2.44 27.07 10.75
CA PHE A 254 -1.66 27.44 9.55
C PHE A 254 -0.15 27.22 9.73
N GLY A 255 0.26 26.20 10.44
CA GLY A 255 1.67 25.85 10.65
C GLY A 255 2.42 26.74 11.63
N LYS A 256 1.72 27.58 12.42
CA LYS A 256 2.36 28.43 13.41
C LYS A 256 2.83 27.64 14.63
N THR A 257 2.03 26.66 15.05
CA THR A 257 2.38 25.73 16.13
C THR A 257 2.19 24.30 15.65
N TRP A 258 3.06 23.40 16.13
CA TRP A 258 3.05 21.99 15.76
C TRP A 258 3.03 21.12 17.02
N THR A 259 2.18 20.12 17.02
CA THR A 259 2.16 19.07 18.05
C THR A 259 2.76 17.81 17.46
N LYS A 260 3.84 17.33 18.07
CA LYS A 260 4.58 16.15 17.64
C LYS A 260 4.10 14.91 18.38
N HIS A 261 3.96 13.81 17.63
CA HIS A 261 3.70 12.47 18.13
C HIS A 261 4.80 11.54 17.66
N ASP A 262 5.57 10.99 18.58
CA ASP A 262 6.58 9.97 18.29
C ASP A 262 5.88 8.61 18.12
N LEU A 263 6.24 7.88 17.07
CA LEU A 263 5.52 6.69 16.64
C LEU A 263 6.13 5.36 17.15
N GLY A 264 7.31 5.41 17.78
CA GLY A 264 8.00 4.23 18.25
C GLY A 264 8.56 3.38 17.10
N ASP A 265 8.59 2.06 17.27
CA ASP A 265 9.13 1.12 16.27
C ASP A 265 8.08 0.80 15.19
N THR A 266 8.10 1.54 14.09
CA THR A 266 7.20 1.33 12.95
C THR A 266 7.69 0.20 12.04
N ASP A 267 6.79 -0.41 11.27
CA ASP A 267 7.10 -1.45 10.29
C ASP A 267 7.21 -0.81 8.90
N VAL A 268 8.35 -0.93 8.26
CA VAL A 268 8.61 -0.35 6.93
C VAL A 268 7.64 -0.89 5.86
N ASN A 269 7.16 -2.11 6.03
CA ASN A 269 6.28 -2.78 5.08
C ASN A 269 4.78 -2.54 5.35
N LYS A 270 4.45 -1.60 6.24
CA LYS A 270 3.07 -1.20 6.55
C LYS A 270 2.88 0.30 6.49
N LEU A 271 1.69 0.71 6.09
CA LEU A 271 1.27 2.09 6.32
C LEU A 271 1.05 2.31 7.82
N VAL A 272 1.50 3.43 8.34
CA VAL A 272 1.16 3.83 9.71
C VAL A 272 -0.16 4.58 9.67
N TRP A 273 -1.24 3.92 10.03
CA TRP A 273 -2.55 4.53 10.14
C TRP A 273 -2.72 5.27 11.44
N PHE A 274 -3.45 6.38 11.41
CA PHE A 274 -3.77 7.15 12.60
C PHE A 274 -5.19 7.72 12.55
N ASP A 275 -5.73 7.99 13.72
CA ASP A 275 -6.91 8.83 13.93
C ASP A 275 -6.47 10.07 14.70
N PHE A 276 -6.84 11.25 14.22
CA PHE A 276 -6.60 12.52 14.89
C PHE A 276 -7.92 13.18 15.21
N THR A 277 -8.30 13.25 16.50
CA THR A 277 -9.55 13.84 16.96
C THR A 277 -9.29 15.23 17.50
N TRP A 278 -9.96 16.21 16.93
CA TRP A 278 -9.81 17.60 17.30
C TRP A 278 -11.16 18.24 17.61
N THR A 279 -11.21 19.16 18.59
CA THR A 279 -12.41 19.88 19.01
C THR A 279 -12.15 21.38 18.91
N PRO A 280 -12.84 22.11 18.00
CA PRO A 280 -12.74 23.56 17.94
C PRO A 280 -13.27 24.18 19.22
N GLN A 281 -12.62 25.26 19.68
CA GLN A 281 -12.99 25.95 20.91
C GLN A 281 -13.71 27.28 20.68
N GLU A 282 -13.66 27.79 19.47
CA GLU A 282 -14.30 29.04 19.07
C GLU A 282 -14.69 29.01 17.58
N GLU A 283 -15.67 29.83 17.21
CA GLU A 283 -16.06 30.00 15.81
C GLU A 283 -14.92 30.68 15.05
N SER A 284 -14.29 29.95 14.14
CA SER A 284 -13.15 30.44 13.35
C SER A 284 -12.89 29.55 12.13
N ALA A 285 -12.04 30.03 11.24
CA ALA A 285 -11.40 29.21 10.23
C ALA A 285 -10.09 28.65 10.78
N TYR A 286 -9.91 27.35 10.64
CA TYR A 286 -8.71 26.61 11.01
C TYR A 286 -8.08 25.96 9.79
N CYS A 287 -6.83 25.60 9.92
CA CYS A 287 -6.10 24.90 8.87
C CYS A 287 -5.34 23.74 9.47
N LEU A 288 -5.84 22.52 9.22
CA LEU A 288 -5.08 21.32 9.54
C LEU A 288 -3.95 21.16 8.54
N GLN A 289 -2.74 21.05 9.05
CA GLN A 289 -1.54 20.69 8.30
C GLN A 289 -0.84 19.52 8.97
N LEU A 290 -0.26 18.64 8.15
CA LEU A 290 0.43 17.45 8.60
C LEU A 290 1.80 17.33 7.96
N ARG A 291 2.77 16.84 8.73
CA ARG A 291 4.07 16.41 8.22
C ARG A 291 4.57 15.21 9.02
N ALA A 292 5.40 14.40 8.40
CA ALA A 292 6.06 13.27 9.03
C ALA A 292 7.58 13.45 8.99
N THR A 293 8.26 12.71 9.88
CA THR A 293 9.72 12.62 9.88
C THR A 293 10.12 11.16 9.95
N THR A 294 11.06 10.75 9.09
CA THR A 294 11.63 9.39 9.08
C THR A 294 12.67 9.20 10.17
N GLU A 295 13.11 7.94 10.39
CA GLU A 295 14.23 7.65 11.30
C GLU A 295 15.56 8.28 10.84
N SER A 296 15.78 8.44 9.52
CA SER A 296 16.95 9.14 8.98
C SER A 296 16.88 10.65 9.13
N GLY A 297 15.70 11.20 9.48
CA GLY A 297 15.50 12.63 9.66
C GLY A 297 14.94 13.35 8.44
N LEU A 298 14.53 12.65 7.38
CA LEU A 298 13.77 13.26 6.28
C LEU A 298 12.44 13.78 6.80
N VAL A 299 12.08 15.00 6.41
CA VAL A 299 10.79 15.63 6.74
C VAL A 299 9.94 15.74 5.49
N SER A 300 8.63 15.58 5.61
CA SER A 300 7.68 15.71 4.49
C SER A 300 8.00 16.93 3.63
N PRO A 301 8.36 16.76 2.35
CA PRO A 301 8.65 17.88 1.45
C PRO A 301 7.38 18.62 1.05
N GLN A 302 6.24 17.93 1.08
CA GLN A 302 4.92 18.49 0.85
C GLN A 302 4.06 18.32 2.09
N ILE A 303 3.28 19.36 2.40
CA ILE A 303 2.39 19.41 3.55
C ILE A 303 0.95 19.41 3.05
N GLN A 304 0.17 18.39 3.45
CA GLN A 304 -1.26 18.45 3.21
C GLN A 304 -1.88 19.58 4.01
N THR A 305 -2.75 20.33 3.36
CA THR A 305 -3.46 21.46 3.94
C THR A 305 -4.97 21.24 3.81
N VAL A 306 -5.68 21.21 4.93
CA VAL A 306 -7.13 21.02 4.98
C VAL A 306 -7.76 22.21 5.69
N MET A 307 -8.61 22.94 4.99
CA MET A 307 -9.37 24.06 5.58
C MET A 307 -10.57 23.54 6.34
N VAL A 308 -10.74 24.00 7.58
CA VAL A 308 -11.83 23.63 8.46
C VAL A 308 -12.51 24.91 8.98
N ASN A 309 -13.84 24.96 8.86
CA ASN A 309 -14.62 26.05 9.40
C ASN A 309 -15.36 25.58 10.65
N ALA A 310 -15.05 26.14 11.80
CA ALA A 310 -15.86 25.90 13.01
C ALA A 310 -16.98 26.93 13.11
N LYS A 311 -18.20 26.48 13.37
CA LYS A 311 -19.40 27.29 13.49
C LYS A 311 -20.15 26.99 14.78
N ASP A 312 -20.67 28.01 15.46
CA ASP A 312 -21.52 27.84 16.64
C ASP A 312 -22.84 27.16 16.29
N ALA A 313 -23.37 27.42 15.09
CA ALA A 313 -24.52 26.75 14.55
C ALA A 313 -24.20 26.11 13.19
N MET A 314 -24.58 24.86 13.02
CA MET A 314 -24.42 24.18 11.74
C MET A 314 -25.36 24.79 10.69
N PRO A 315 -24.90 24.93 9.43
CA PRO A 315 -25.78 25.35 8.33
C PRO A 315 -26.93 24.35 8.17
N ALA A 316 -28.09 24.84 7.70
CA ALA A 316 -29.23 23.97 7.42
C ALA A 316 -28.83 22.90 6.37
N ALA A 317 -29.40 21.68 6.50
CA ALA A 317 -29.03 20.54 5.67
C ALA A 317 -29.18 20.78 4.16
N ASP A 318 -30.04 21.74 3.76
CA ASP A 318 -30.28 22.08 2.35
C ASP A 318 -29.17 22.96 1.72
N GLU A 319 -28.25 23.48 2.54
CA GLU A 319 -27.14 24.32 2.09
C GLU A 319 -25.81 23.54 1.98
N THR A 320 -25.79 22.29 2.41
CA THR A 320 -24.64 21.41 2.20
C THR A 320 -24.63 20.94 0.76
N VAL A 321 -23.68 21.42 -0.02
CA VAL A 321 -23.33 20.81 -1.30
C VAL A 321 -22.87 19.38 -1.00
N VAL A 322 -23.74 18.42 -1.27
CA VAL A 322 -23.35 17.00 -1.26
C VAL A 322 -22.43 16.81 -2.47
N ILE A 323 -21.15 17.00 -2.27
CA ILE A 323 -20.17 16.49 -3.23
C ILE A 323 -20.19 14.98 -3.04
N ASP A 324 -20.56 14.29 -4.10
CA ASP A 324 -20.56 12.83 -4.16
C ASP A 324 -19.11 12.34 -3.97
N THR A 325 -18.71 12.23 -2.70
CA THR A 325 -17.42 11.64 -2.36
C THR A 325 -17.53 10.16 -2.63
N PRO A 326 -16.64 9.57 -3.45
CA PRO A 326 -16.62 8.13 -3.60
C PRO A 326 -16.56 7.53 -2.18
N SER A 327 -17.54 6.72 -1.85
CA SER A 327 -17.69 6.12 -0.53
C SER A 327 -16.36 5.46 -0.14
N LEU A 328 -15.74 6.02 0.91
CA LEU A 328 -14.68 5.31 1.61
C LEU A 328 -15.28 3.98 2.04
N VAL A 329 -14.80 2.89 1.45
CA VAL A 329 -15.14 1.55 1.94
C VAL A 329 -14.67 1.55 3.39
N ALA A 330 -15.60 1.49 4.32
CA ALA A 330 -15.27 1.41 5.74
C ALA A 330 -14.29 0.23 5.91
N PRO A 331 -13.20 0.40 6.66
CA PRO A 331 -12.26 -0.69 6.90
C PRO A 331 -13.05 -1.85 7.48
N LYS A 332 -13.05 -3.00 6.79
CA LYS A 332 -13.56 -4.24 7.36
C LYS A 332 -12.64 -4.59 8.52
N THR A 333 -13.09 -4.36 9.74
CA THR A 333 -12.41 -4.89 10.91
C THR A 333 -12.68 -6.39 10.93
N ALA A 334 -11.63 -7.19 10.98
CA ALA A 334 -11.67 -8.67 11.00
C ALA A 334 -12.44 -9.28 12.20
N ALA A 335 -13.20 -8.50 12.96
CA ALA A 335 -13.92 -8.90 14.16
C ALA A 335 -15.44 -8.95 14.02
N ALA A 336 -16.05 -8.67 12.86
CA ALA A 336 -17.52 -8.55 12.76
C ALA A 336 -18.26 -9.73 12.11
N GLU A 337 -17.60 -10.79 11.65
CA GLU A 337 -18.26 -11.91 10.92
C GLU A 337 -18.40 -13.22 11.66
N VAL A 338 -18.32 -13.25 13.00
CA VAL A 338 -18.56 -14.51 13.78
C VAL A 338 -19.97 -14.57 14.38
N ALA A 339 -20.87 -13.63 14.14
CA ALA A 339 -22.14 -13.55 14.86
C ALA A 339 -23.44 -13.73 14.07
N GLU A 340 -23.45 -14.06 12.79
CA GLU A 340 -24.71 -14.36 12.09
C GLU A 340 -24.62 -15.64 11.25
N GLY A 341 -24.76 -16.76 11.90
CA GLY A 341 -24.83 -18.06 11.24
C GLY A 341 -25.29 -19.17 12.15
N LYS A 342 -26.42 -18.98 12.84
CA LYS A 342 -27.21 -20.06 13.43
C LYS A 342 -28.64 -19.61 13.62
N GLU A 343 -29.50 -19.92 12.66
CA GLU A 343 -30.80 -20.56 12.87
C GLU A 343 -31.23 -21.25 11.58
#